data_2a7fb4086095681b0ca97040e4b0c2d8
#
_entry.id   2a7fb4086095681b0ca97040e4b0c2d8
#
_cell.length_a   1.000
_cell.length_b   1.000
_cell.length_c   1.000
_cell.angle_alpha   90.00
_cell.angle_beta   90.00
_cell.angle_gamma   90.00
#
_symmetry.space_group_name_H-M   'P 1'
#
loop_
_entity.id
_entity.type
_entity.pdbx_description
1 polymer ?
#
loop_
_entity_poly.entity_id
_entity_poly.type
_entity_poly.pdbx_seq_one_letter_code
_entity_poly.pdbx_strand_id
1 'polypeptide(L)'
;MRIGKKSPGAQKATPPRQVAQPPVVSNAKPARRQNVASAESGNHPKLPWGEGERLQKVLARAGVASRRAAEELIAQGRVEVDGLVVRGQGLRIDPRHAVVRVDGTRVVVREELVHLALNKPKGWQSTMSDDLGRPCVGDIVAERVAAGQRLFHVGRLDADTEGLLLLTNDGEVAHRLTHPSYEVAKTYLATVRGVVDRAVGKRLREGVELDDGPAVVDRFQVLELGEGRSLVKIVLHEGRKHIVRRLLSAVGHPVVRLVRTDIGPVALGNQRPGTLRVLGRDEVGKLYEAVSL
;
A
#
# COMPACT_ATOMS: atom_id res chain seq x y z
N MET A 1 40.98 53.29 26.90
CA MET A 1 39.82 52.40 27.09
C MET A 1 39.56 51.69 25.76
N ARG A 2 40.00 50.43 25.62
CA ARG A 2 39.92 49.66 24.35
C ARG A 2 38.69 48.76 24.40
N ILE A 3 37.76 48.95 23.46
CA ILE A 3 36.56 48.16 23.31
C ILE A 3 36.90 47.04 22.33
N GLY A 4 36.95 45.80 22.83
CA GLY A 4 37.17 44.62 22.03
C GLY A 4 35.93 44.20 21.25
N LYS A 5 36.05 44.07 19.91
CA LYS A 5 35.05 43.49 19.02
C LYS A 5 35.09 41.95 19.16
N LYS A 6 33.97 41.33 19.57
CA LYS A 6 33.78 39.87 19.47
C LYS A 6 33.36 39.50 18.07
N SER A 7 34.06 38.60 17.44
CA SER A 7 33.71 37.94 16.16
C SER A 7 32.59 36.93 16.37
N PRO A 8 31.65 36.73 15.40
CA PRO A 8 30.61 35.72 15.49
C PRO A 8 31.20 34.35 15.20
N GLY A 9 30.80 33.37 16.03
CA GLY A 9 31.26 31.99 15.95
C GLY A 9 30.80 31.30 14.68
N ALA A 10 31.73 30.56 14.08
CA ALA A 10 31.50 29.68 12.93
C ALA A 10 30.54 28.54 13.32
N GLN A 11 29.43 28.46 12.64
CA GLN A 11 28.55 27.29 12.67
C GLN A 11 29.26 26.10 12.04
N LYS A 12 29.47 25.03 12.81
CA LYS A 12 30.00 23.76 12.32
C LYS A 12 28.96 23.11 11.39
N ALA A 13 29.32 22.97 10.13
CA ALA A 13 28.55 22.20 9.15
C ALA A 13 28.49 20.73 9.59
N THR A 14 27.27 20.18 9.66
CA THR A 14 27.01 18.77 9.89
C THR A 14 27.49 17.96 8.67
N PRO A 15 28.27 16.88 8.83
CA PRO A 15 28.73 16.08 7.71
C PRO A 15 27.54 15.37 7.03
N PRO A 16 27.59 15.13 5.72
CA PRO A 16 26.52 14.43 5.02
C PRO A 16 26.36 12.99 5.53
N ARG A 17 25.13 12.60 5.75
CA ARG A 17 24.71 11.27 6.21
C ARG A 17 25.22 10.23 5.22
N GLN A 18 26.16 9.38 5.64
CA GLN A 18 26.59 8.23 4.85
C GLN A 18 25.42 7.27 4.67
N VAL A 19 25.03 7.06 3.42
CA VAL A 19 24.08 6.01 3.03
C VAL A 19 24.76 4.67 3.31
N ALA A 20 24.17 3.88 4.19
CA ALA A 20 24.65 2.54 4.50
C ALA A 20 24.67 1.70 3.20
N GLN A 21 25.84 1.26 2.80
CA GLN A 21 25.99 0.31 1.71
C GLN A 21 25.37 -1.03 2.11
N PRO A 22 24.68 -1.73 1.19
CA PRO A 22 24.16 -3.05 1.47
C PRO A 22 25.31 -4.00 1.81
N PRO A 23 25.07 -5.02 2.67
CA PRO A 23 26.12 -5.92 3.12
C PRO A 23 26.82 -6.61 1.93
N VAL A 24 28.13 -6.50 1.90
CA VAL A 24 29.00 -7.15 0.90
C VAL A 24 28.83 -8.66 1.02
N VAL A 25 28.23 -9.27 0.01
CA VAL A 25 28.13 -10.73 -0.09
C VAL A 25 29.54 -11.29 -0.28
N SER A 26 29.98 -12.17 0.62
CA SER A 26 31.30 -12.78 0.59
C SER A 26 31.55 -13.50 -0.73
N ASN A 27 32.78 -13.32 -1.28
CA ASN A 27 33.29 -14.03 -2.46
C ASN A 27 33.44 -15.54 -2.21
N ALA A 28 32.33 -16.28 -2.22
CA ALA A 28 32.38 -17.72 -2.35
C ALA A 28 32.58 -18.08 -3.83
N LYS A 29 33.61 -18.84 -4.15
CA LYS A 29 33.86 -19.32 -5.52
C LYS A 29 32.62 -20.00 -6.09
N PRO A 30 32.22 -19.69 -7.34
CA PRO A 30 31.07 -20.33 -7.95
C PRO A 30 31.34 -21.84 -8.12
N ALA A 31 30.41 -22.65 -7.64
CA ALA A 31 30.41 -24.08 -7.90
C ALA A 31 30.39 -24.31 -9.42
N ARG A 32 31.17 -25.30 -9.85
CA ARG A 32 31.42 -25.67 -11.24
C ARG A 32 30.09 -25.74 -12.03
N ARG A 33 29.93 -24.87 -13.02
CA ARG A 33 28.78 -24.88 -13.94
C ARG A 33 28.72 -26.22 -14.66
N GLN A 34 27.72 -27.01 -14.37
CA GLN A 34 27.28 -28.05 -15.30
C GLN A 34 26.56 -27.35 -16.45
N ASN A 35 27.04 -27.56 -17.68
CA ASN A 35 26.41 -27.05 -18.89
C ASN A 35 24.98 -27.57 -18.97
N VAL A 36 24.02 -26.69 -18.73
CA VAL A 36 22.63 -26.96 -19.04
C VAL A 36 22.43 -26.56 -20.50
N ALA A 37 22.18 -27.53 -21.35
CA ALA A 37 21.88 -27.36 -22.75
C ALA A 37 20.80 -26.27 -22.92
N SER A 38 21.01 -25.35 -23.87
CA SER A 38 20.03 -24.44 -24.42
C SER A 38 18.81 -25.21 -24.89
N ALA A 39 17.74 -25.24 -24.11
CA ALA A 39 16.48 -25.83 -24.53
C ALA A 39 15.74 -24.80 -25.38
N GLU A 40 15.91 -24.93 -26.69
CA GLU A 40 14.97 -24.39 -27.68
C GLU A 40 13.59 -25.02 -27.45
N SER A 41 12.59 -24.19 -27.58
CA SER A 41 11.15 -24.42 -27.77
C SER A 41 10.64 -25.90 -27.63
N GLY A 42 9.87 -26.16 -26.55
CA GLY A 42 8.85 -27.18 -26.56
C GLY A 42 9.18 -28.51 -25.92
N ASN A 43 9.48 -28.55 -24.67
CA ASN A 43 9.08 -29.57 -23.70
C ASN A 43 9.63 -29.23 -22.31
N HIS A 44 9.14 -28.14 -21.73
CA HIS A 44 9.32 -28.00 -20.29
C HIS A 44 8.54 -29.17 -19.66
N PRO A 45 9.16 -29.97 -18.77
CA PRO A 45 8.38 -30.91 -17.99
C PRO A 45 7.25 -30.07 -17.38
N LYS A 46 6.00 -30.54 -17.62
CA LYS A 46 4.84 -29.93 -16.96
C LYS A 46 5.11 -30.11 -15.47
N LEU A 47 5.71 -29.09 -14.88
CA LEU A 47 5.91 -29.05 -13.45
C LEU A 47 4.51 -29.22 -12.84
N PRO A 48 4.31 -30.08 -11.82
CA PRO A 48 3.00 -30.42 -11.28
C PRO A 48 2.30 -29.28 -10.56
N TRP A 49 2.66 -28.05 -10.85
CA TRP A 49 2.28 -26.81 -10.15
C TRP A 49 1.29 -25.93 -10.91
N GLY A 50 0.36 -26.50 -11.63
CA GLY A 50 -0.75 -25.76 -12.24
C GLY A 50 -1.62 -25.01 -11.22
N GLU A 51 -1.63 -25.49 -9.98
CA GLU A 51 -2.31 -24.91 -8.82
C GLU A 51 -1.27 -24.36 -7.87
N GLY A 52 -1.48 -23.12 -7.35
CA GLY A 52 -0.54 -22.49 -6.41
C GLY A 52 -0.38 -20.99 -6.63
N GLU A 53 0.57 -20.42 -5.92
CA GLU A 53 0.89 -19.00 -6.01
C GLU A 53 1.92 -18.72 -7.11
N ARG A 54 1.79 -17.59 -7.80
CA ARG A 54 2.80 -17.15 -8.77
C ARG A 54 4.15 -16.94 -8.08
N LEU A 55 5.24 -17.47 -8.66
CA LEU A 55 6.58 -17.44 -8.09
C LEU A 55 7.03 -16.01 -7.71
N GLN A 56 6.78 -15.01 -8.56
CA GLN A 56 7.07 -13.61 -8.24
C GLN A 56 6.26 -13.09 -7.03
N LYS A 57 5.04 -13.63 -6.79
CA LYS A 57 4.26 -13.29 -5.59
C LYS A 57 4.92 -13.91 -4.35
N VAL A 58 5.40 -15.15 -4.45
CA VAL A 58 6.10 -15.85 -3.35
C VAL A 58 7.41 -15.14 -3.00
N LEU A 59 8.25 -14.83 -3.99
CA LEU A 59 9.50 -14.07 -3.80
C LEU A 59 9.25 -12.70 -3.16
N ALA A 60 8.17 -12.05 -3.62
CA ALA A 60 7.77 -10.78 -3.05
C ALA A 60 7.34 -10.92 -1.58
N ARG A 61 6.52 -11.91 -1.24
CA ARG A 61 6.10 -12.19 0.14
C ARG A 61 7.28 -12.54 1.05
N ALA A 62 8.24 -13.28 0.53
CA ALA A 62 9.47 -13.63 1.25
C ALA A 62 10.46 -12.46 1.46
N GLY A 63 10.16 -11.27 0.95
CA GLY A 63 11.01 -10.10 1.15
C GLY A 63 12.22 -10.01 0.20
N VAL A 64 12.31 -10.87 -0.82
CA VAL A 64 13.44 -10.90 -1.76
C VAL A 64 13.48 -9.65 -2.64
N ALA A 65 12.36 -9.33 -3.32
CA ALA A 65 12.28 -8.20 -4.24
C ALA A 65 10.82 -7.72 -4.43
N SER A 66 10.57 -6.63 -5.15
CA SER A 66 9.21 -6.30 -5.61
C SER A 66 8.72 -7.35 -6.60
N ARG A 67 7.40 -7.45 -6.86
CA ARG A 67 6.89 -8.42 -7.85
C ARG A 67 7.53 -8.24 -9.22
N ARG A 68 7.71 -6.98 -9.66
CA ARG A 68 8.38 -6.64 -10.93
C ARG A 68 9.86 -7.01 -10.89
N ALA A 69 10.58 -6.62 -9.83
CA ALA A 69 11.98 -6.99 -9.70
C ALA A 69 12.18 -8.51 -9.52
N ALA A 70 11.23 -9.22 -8.93
CA ALA A 70 11.24 -10.68 -8.88
C ALA A 70 11.06 -11.32 -10.27
N GLU A 71 10.24 -10.72 -11.13
CA GLU A 71 10.14 -11.12 -12.55
C GLU A 71 11.46 -10.95 -13.30
N GLU A 72 12.19 -9.86 -13.02
CA GLU A 72 13.53 -9.63 -13.59
C GLU A 72 14.54 -10.67 -13.08
N LEU A 73 14.56 -11.01 -11.79
CA LEU A 73 15.40 -12.06 -11.22
C LEU A 73 15.12 -13.42 -11.87
N ILE A 74 13.85 -13.75 -12.10
CA ILE A 74 13.44 -14.97 -12.80
C ILE A 74 13.96 -14.96 -14.23
N ALA A 75 13.74 -13.88 -14.98
CA ALA A 75 14.19 -13.77 -16.38
C ALA A 75 15.71 -13.89 -16.51
N GLN A 76 16.47 -13.36 -15.55
CA GLN A 76 17.93 -13.47 -15.46
C GLN A 76 18.39 -14.90 -15.09
N GLY A 77 17.49 -15.81 -14.69
CA GLY A 77 17.83 -17.18 -14.27
C GLY A 77 18.53 -17.25 -12.91
N ARG A 78 18.27 -16.29 -12.05
CA ARG A 78 18.81 -16.22 -10.69
C ARG A 78 17.95 -16.95 -9.66
N VAL A 79 16.79 -17.47 -10.11
CA VAL A 79 15.83 -18.17 -9.26
C VAL A 79 15.81 -19.65 -9.60
N GLU A 80 15.92 -20.47 -8.56
CA GLU A 80 15.78 -21.94 -8.64
C GLU A 80 14.56 -22.37 -7.83
N VAL A 81 13.83 -23.36 -8.37
CA VAL A 81 12.74 -24.05 -7.69
C VAL A 81 13.03 -25.53 -7.74
N ASP A 82 13.12 -26.18 -6.58
CA ASP A 82 13.45 -27.60 -6.42
C ASP A 82 14.69 -28.03 -7.21
N GLY A 83 15.72 -27.16 -7.21
CA GLY A 83 17.00 -27.39 -7.89
C GLY A 83 17.02 -27.06 -9.39
N LEU A 84 15.89 -26.62 -9.97
CA LEU A 84 15.79 -26.24 -11.37
C LEU A 84 15.78 -24.71 -11.53
N VAL A 85 16.64 -24.19 -12.42
CA VAL A 85 16.66 -22.75 -12.73
C VAL A 85 15.41 -22.39 -13.53
N VAL A 86 14.66 -21.40 -13.05
CA VAL A 86 13.44 -20.91 -13.69
C VAL A 86 13.74 -19.60 -14.42
N ARG A 87 13.31 -19.50 -15.70
CA ARG A 87 13.42 -18.29 -16.53
C ARG A 87 12.06 -17.84 -17.07
N GLY A 88 11.09 -18.76 -17.12
CA GLY A 88 9.75 -18.49 -17.64
C GLY A 88 8.90 -17.67 -16.67
N GLN A 89 8.14 -16.72 -17.24
CA GLN A 89 7.17 -15.94 -16.48
C GLN A 89 5.92 -16.76 -16.17
N GLY A 90 5.24 -16.43 -15.06
CA GLY A 90 3.94 -17.02 -14.75
C GLY A 90 3.95 -18.36 -14.01
N LEU A 91 5.13 -18.93 -13.71
CA LEU A 91 5.24 -20.16 -12.92
C LEU A 91 4.49 -20.02 -11.59
N ARG A 92 3.72 -21.06 -11.24
CA ARG A 92 3.04 -21.18 -9.95
C ARG A 92 3.68 -22.31 -9.15
N ILE A 93 3.79 -22.14 -7.84
CA ILE A 93 4.36 -23.09 -6.90
C ILE A 93 3.49 -23.20 -5.64
N ASP A 94 3.56 -24.30 -4.93
CA ASP A 94 3.11 -24.39 -3.55
C ASP A 94 4.26 -23.96 -2.63
N PRO A 95 4.20 -22.79 -2.00
CA PRO A 95 5.28 -22.27 -1.18
C PRO A 95 5.54 -23.04 0.11
N ARG A 96 4.64 -23.96 0.49
CA ARG A 96 4.80 -24.84 1.67
C ARG A 96 5.70 -26.02 1.35
N HIS A 97 5.75 -26.47 0.10
CA HIS A 97 6.48 -27.66 -0.32
C HIS A 97 7.68 -27.32 -1.22
N ALA A 98 7.57 -26.32 -2.08
CA ALA A 98 8.63 -25.96 -3.00
C ALA A 98 9.85 -25.33 -2.30
N VAL A 99 11.04 -25.79 -2.64
CA VAL A 99 12.29 -25.21 -2.19
C VAL A 99 12.74 -24.15 -3.19
N VAL A 100 12.58 -22.89 -2.83
CA VAL A 100 12.99 -21.76 -3.67
C VAL A 100 14.37 -21.26 -3.24
N ARG A 101 15.25 -21.00 -4.21
CA ARG A 101 16.54 -20.34 -3.98
C ARG A 101 16.70 -19.14 -4.91
N VAL A 102 17.39 -18.12 -4.42
CA VAL A 102 17.82 -16.97 -5.23
C VAL A 102 19.32 -16.83 -5.06
N ASP A 103 20.06 -16.85 -6.15
CA ASP A 103 21.52 -16.87 -6.16
C ASP A 103 22.11 -17.97 -5.24
N GLY A 104 21.48 -19.15 -5.22
CA GLY A 104 21.85 -20.28 -4.40
C GLY A 104 21.38 -20.21 -2.93
N THR A 105 20.91 -19.05 -2.45
CA THR A 105 20.42 -18.88 -1.08
C THR A 105 18.96 -19.29 -0.96
N ARG A 106 18.64 -20.16 0.01
CA ARG A 106 17.27 -20.60 0.26
C ARG A 106 16.37 -19.43 0.72
N VAL A 107 15.24 -19.28 0.07
CA VAL A 107 14.21 -18.30 0.41
C VAL A 107 13.27 -18.91 1.45
N VAL A 108 13.16 -18.27 2.61
CA VAL A 108 12.19 -18.65 3.65
C VAL A 108 11.02 -17.69 3.59
N VAL A 109 9.82 -18.21 3.34
CA VAL A 109 8.60 -17.41 3.37
C VAL A 109 8.21 -17.19 4.83
N ARG A 110 8.25 -15.93 5.31
CA ARG A 110 7.77 -15.60 6.66
C ARG A 110 6.25 -15.63 6.67
N GLU A 111 5.67 -16.31 7.64
CA GLU A 111 4.21 -16.45 7.77
C GLU A 111 3.59 -15.39 8.68
N GLU A 112 4.39 -14.56 9.35
CA GLU A 112 3.86 -13.50 10.23
C GLU A 112 3.16 -12.41 9.41
N LEU A 113 1.83 -12.46 9.43
CA LEU A 113 1.00 -11.45 8.79
C LEU A 113 0.90 -10.21 9.69
N VAL A 114 1.11 -9.05 9.10
CA VAL A 114 1.07 -7.75 9.79
C VAL A 114 0.00 -6.89 9.15
N HIS A 115 -0.90 -6.37 10.00
CA HIS A 115 -1.95 -5.45 9.59
C HIS A 115 -1.89 -4.20 10.47
N LEU A 116 -1.72 -3.05 9.85
CA LEU A 116 -1.57 -1.76 10.52
C LEU A 116 -2.62 -0.78 10.03
N ALA A 117 -3.08 0.06 10.94
CA ALA A 117 -3.84 1.26 10.63
C ALA A 117 -2.93 2.49 10.77
N LEU A 118 -2.86 3.28 9.73
CA LEU A 118 -2.20 4.58 9.70
C LEU A 118 -3.27 5.67 9.65
N ASN A 119 -3.15 6.70 10.49
CA ASN A 119 -3.83 7.96 10.23
C ASN A 119 -2.94 8.81 9.32
N LYS A 120 -3.16 8.72 8.00
CA LYS A 120 -2.36 9.45 7.01
C LYS A 120 -2.55 10.95 7.15
N PRO A 121 -1.49 11.75 7.38
CA PRO A 121 -1.59 13.19 7.42
C PRO A 121 -1.89 13.79 6.03
N LYS A 122 -2.42 15.01 6.02
CA LYS A 122 -2.51 15.83 4.80
C LYS A 122 -1.12 16.17 4.27
N GLY A 123 -0.96 16.19 2.95
CA GLY A 123 0.30 16.51 2.27
C GLY A 123 1.19 15.29 1.99
N TRP A 124 0.89 14.14 2.58
CA TRP A 124 1.67 12.91 2.43
C TRP A 124 1.19 12.06 1.24
N GLN A 125 2.14 11.53 0.47
CA GLN A 125 1.86 10.67 -0.69
C GLN A 125 1.56 9.24 -0.22
N SER A 126 0.56 8.58 -0.82
CA SER A 126 0.27 7.15 -0.61
C SER A 126 1.18 6.29 -1.49
N THR A 127 2.48 6.31 -1.19
CA THR A 127 3.51 5.47 -1.83
C THR A 127 4.52 5.01 -0.78
N MET A 128 5.25 3.94 -1.07
CA MET A 128 6.32 3.42 -0.21
C MET A 128 7.68 4.10 -0.48
N SER A 129 7.84 4.75 -1.63
CA SER A 129 8.96 5.61 -1.98
C SER A 129 8.48 6.74 -2.89
N ASP A 130 9.14 7.89 -2.83
CA ASP A 130 8.82 9.03 -3.69
C ASP A 130 10.11 9.61 -4.29
N ASP A 131 10.25 9.49 -5.61
CA ASP A 131 11.46 9.90 -6.34
C ASP A 131 11.63 11.43 -6.37
N LEU A 132 10.58 12.18 -6.05
CA LEU A 132 10.60 13.64 -5.96
C LEU A 132 10.92 14.15 -4.56
N GLY A 133 11.19 13.26 -3.59
CA GLY A 133 11.51 13.61 -2.22
C GLY A 133 10.36 14.21 -1.41
N ARG A 134 9.10 14.02 -1.84
CA ARG A 134 7.92 14.47 -1.09
C ARG A 134 7.65 13.49 0.07
N PRO A 135 7.12 13.96 1.21
CA PRO A 135 6.76 13.09 2.31
C PRO A 135 5.82 11.97 1.87
N CYS A 136 6.14 10.73 2.20
CA CYS A 136 5.36 9.58 1.78
C CYS A 136 5.12 8.57 2.92
N VAL A 137 4.17 7.68 2.71
CA VAL A 137 3.82 6.63 3.70
C VAL A 137 5.02 5.77 4.05
N GLY A 138 5.92 5.52 3.09
CA GLY A 138 7.16 4.78 3.30
C GLY A 138 8.04 5.38 4.41
N ASP A 139 8.09 6.71 4.52
CA ASP A 139 8.88 7.39 5.56
C ASP A 139 8.33 7.11 6.96
N ILE A 140 6.99 6.99 7.10
CA ILE A 140 6.34 6.70 8.40
C ILE A 140 6.66 5.26 8.87
N VAL A 141 6.83 4.33 7.93
CA VAL A 141 7.09 2.92 8.25
C VAL A 141 8.56 2.52 8.06
N ALA A 142 9.46 3.47 7.82
CA ALA A 142 10.86 3.22 7.47
C ALA A 142 11.58 2.32 8.49
N GLU A 143 11.38 2.52 9.79
CA GLU A 143 11.97 1.69 10.85
C GLU A 143 11.48 0.23 10.77
N ARG A 144 10.20 0.01 10.50
CA ARG A 144 9.62 -1.33 10.35
C ARG A 144 10.14 -2.04 9.11
N VAL A 145 10.27 -1.30 8.00
CA VAL A 145 10.84 -1.82 6.76
C VAL A 145 12.32 -2.17 6.96
N ALA A 146 13.09 -1.32 7.66
CA ALA A 146 14.48 -1.58 8.01
C ALA A 146 14.63 -2.81 8.94
N ALA A 147 13.64 -3.07 9.81
CA ALA A 147 13.57 -4.29 10.62
C ALA A 147 13.11 -5.54 9.83
N GLY A 148 13.00 -5.44 8.51
CA GLY A 148 12.67 -6.53 7.61
C GLY A 148 11.17 -6.80 7.44
N GLN A 149 10.27 -5.93 7.93
CA GLN A 149 8.84 -6.02 7.63
C GLN A 149 8.56 -5.47 6.24
N ARG A 150 7.99 -6.27 5.40
CA ARG A 150 7.62 -5.87 4.05
C ARG A 150 6.18 -5.39 4.01
N LEU A 151 6.00 -4.09 4.16
CA LEU A 151 4.70 -3.47 4.18
C LEU A 151 4.37 -2.79 2.85
N PHE A 152 3.08 -2.77 2.51
CA PHE A 152 2.53 -1.94 1.44
C PHE A 152 1.15 -1.40 1.85
N HIS A 153 0.77 -0.29 1.27
CA HIS A 153 -0.52 0.34 1.55
C HIS A 153 -1.67 -0.37 0.81
N VAL A 154 -2.83 -0.44 1.47
CA VAL A 154 -4.07 -1.01 0.93
C VAL A 154 -4.91 0.11 0.32
N GLY A 155 -4.92 0.20 -0.99
CA GLY A 155 -5.50 1.33 -1.70
C GLY A 155 -4.69 2.61 -1.49
N ARG A 156 -5.33 3.74 -1.76
CA ARG A 156 -4.67 5.05 -1.70
C ARG A 156 -5.60 6.10 -1.11
N LEU A 157 -5.01 7.13 -0.51
CA LEU A 157 -5.61 8.43 -0.27
C LEU A 157 -4.81 9.47 -1.04
N ASP A 158 -5.48 10.45 -1.60
CA ASP A 158 -4.81 11.58 -2.25
C ASP A 158 -3.97 12.36 -1.22
N ALA A 159 -2.99 13.13 -1.69
CA ALA A 159 -2.10 13.88 -0.81
C ALA A 159 -2.86 14.84 0.12
N ASP A 160 -3.93 15.47 -0.39
CA ASP A 160 -4.79 16.41 0.33
C ASP A 160 -5.92 15.74 1.14
N THR A 161 -5.99 14.40 1.14
CA THR A 161 -6.96 13.61 1.91
C THR A 161 -6.27 12.98 3.11
N GLU A 162 -6.90 13.08 4.25
CA GLU A 162 -6.43 12.58 5.54
C GLU A 162 -7.13 11.29 5.96
N GLY A 163 -6.63 10.63 7.01
CA GLY A 163 -7.34 9.59 7.74
C GLY A 163 -6.86 8.17 7.48
N LEU A 164 -7.74 7.22 7.67
CA LEU A 164 -7.42 5.80 7.72
C LEU A 164 -6.84 5.28 6.42
N LEU A 165 -5.63 4.78 6.48
CA LEU A 165 -4.96 4.00 5.44
C LEU A 165 -4.43 2.71 6.07
N LEU A 166 -4.83 1.57 5.55
CA LEU A 166 -4.31 0.29 6.01
C LEU A 166 -3.00 -0.05 5.33
N LEU A 167 -2.08 -0.67 6.09
CA LEU A 167 -0.84 -1.24 5.56
C LEU A 167 -0.76 -2.70 5.99
N THR A 168 -0.26 -3.55 5.10
CA THR A 168 -0.10 -4.97 5.39
C THR A 168 0.99 -5.60 4.54
N ASN A 169 1.41 -6.80 4.90
CA ASN A 169 2.18 -7.71 4.06
C ASN A 169 1.31 -8.82 3.45
N ASP A 170 0.01 -8.86 3.77
CA ASP A 170 -0.96 -9.78 3.18
C ASP A 170 -1.52 -9.23 1.86
N GLY A 171 -1.00 -9.76 0.76
CA GLY A 171 -1.41 -9.34 -0.59
C GLY A 171 -2.81 -9.81 -0.99
N GLU A 172 -3.35 -10.85 -0.36
CA GLU A 172 -4.70 -11.34 -0.65
C GLU A 172 -5.75 -10.41 -0.03
N VAL A 173 -5.58 -10.12 1.25
CA VAL A 173 -6.43 -9.15 1.95
C VAL A 173 -6.37 -7.78 1.26
N ALA A 174 -5.17 -7.29 0.93
CA ALA A 174 -5.02 -6.01 0.26
C ALA A 174 -5.72 -5.95 -1.10
N HIS A 175 -5.63 -7.03 -1.87
CA HIS A 175 -6.31 -7.14 -3.15
C HIS A 175 -7.83 -7.07 -2.97
N ARG A 176 -8.40 -7.91 -2.09
CA ARG A 176 -9.84 -7.96 -1.88
C ARG A 176 -10.42 -6.68 -1.29
N LEU A 177 -9.72 -6.03 -0.36
CA LEU A 177 -10.15 -4.73 0.20
C LEU A 177 -10.21 -3.60 -0.84
N THR A 178 -9.43 -3.71 -1.90
CA THR A 178 -9.34 -2.68 -2.94
C THR A 178 -10.11 -2.99 -4.21
N HIS A 179 -10.37 -4.26 -4.48
CA HIS A 179 -11.05 -4.68 -5.70
C HIS A 179 -12.56 -4.38 -5.63
N PRO A 180 -13.16 -3.76 -6.66
CA PRO A 180 -14.57 -3.33 -6.65
C PRO A 180 -15.57 -4.45 -6.36
N SER A 181 -15.31 -5.69 -6.79
CA SER A 181 -16.24 -6.82 -6.62
C SER A 181 -16.48 -7.24 -5.17
N TYR A 182 -15.67 -6.79 -4.24
CA TYR A 182 -15.89 -7.09 -2.80
C TYR A 182 -16.68 -5.99 -2.08
N GLU A 183 -17.00 -4.90 -2.75
CA GLU A 183 -17.88 -3.82 -2.28
C GLU A 183 -17.58 -3.32 -0.86
N VAL A 184 -16.30 -3.36 -0.46
CA VAL A 184 -15.90 -2.93 0.88
C VAL A 184 -16.16 -1.45 1.06
N ALA A 185 -17.08 -1.11 1.94
CA ALA A 185 -17.50 0.26 2.21
C ALA A 185 -16.37 1.10 2.81
N LYS A 186 -16.26 2.35 2.37
CA LYS A 186 -15.35 3.37 2.91
C LYS A 186 -16.20 4.54 3.40
N THR A 187 -15.97 4.93 4.65
CA THR A 187 -16.64 6.08 5.26
C THR A 187 -15.73 7.30 5.27
N TYR A 188 -16.30 8.43 4.87
CA TYR A 188 -15.59 9.71 4.87
C TYR A 188 -16.37 10.77 5.63
N LEU A 189 -15.64 11.64 6.32
CA LEU A 189 -16.11 12.93 6.80
C LEU A 189 -15.60 14.01 5.84
N ALA A 190 -16.50 14.80 5.30
CA ALA A 190 -16.17 15.90 4.40
C ALA A 190 -16.70 17.22 4.94
N THR A 191 -15.81 18.20 5.13
CA THR A 191 -16.20 19.59 5.28
C THR A 191 -16.36 20.19 3.88
N VAL A 192 -17.53 20.66 3.56
CA VAL A 192 -17.87 21.21 2.24
C VAL A 192 -18.26 22.68 2.31
N ARG A 193 -18.18 23.39 1.18
CA ARG A 193 -18.68 24.78 1.07
C ARG A 193 -20.20 24.79 0.94
N GLY A 194 -20.81 25.78 1.52
CA GLY A 194 -22.25 26.01 1.47
C GLY A 194 -23.02 25.23 2.54
N VAL A 195 -24.29 25.54 2.65
CA VAL A 195 -25.24 24.84 3.52
C VAL A 195 -25.91 23.74 2.71
N VAL A 196 -25.68 22.51 3.13
CA VAL A 196 -26.19 21.32 2.44
C VAL A 196 -27.65 21.08 2.83
N ASP A 197 -28.52 21.03 1.84
CA ASP A 197 -29.94 20.72 2.02
C ASP A 197 -30.23 19.21 1.90
N ARG A 198 -31.50 18.84 2.19
CA ARG A 198 -31.94 17.44 2.14
C ARG A 198 -31.95 16.85 0.72
N ALA A 199 -32.13 17.69 -0.31
CA ALA A 199 -32.20 17.26 -1.71
C ALA A 199 -30.86 16.73 -2.20
N VAL A 200 -29.75 17.29 -1.70
CA VAL A 200 -28.39 16.83 -2.02
C VAL A 200 -28.20 15.35 -1.71
N GLY A 201 -28.62 14.92 -0.51
CA GLY A 201 -28.50 13.50 -0.11
C GLY A 201 -29.33 12.56 -0.97
N LYS A 202 -30.52 13.01 -1.43
CA LYS A 202 -31.33 12.24 -2.35
C LYS A 202 -30.64 12.10 -3.70
N ARG A 203 -30.15 13.19 -4.27
CA ARG A 203 -29.45 13.23 -5.56
C ARG A 203 -28.21 12.35 -5.57
N LEU A 204 -27.42 12.37 -4.49
CA LEU A 204 -26.21 11.54 -4.37
C LEU A 204 -26.53 10.03 -4.30
N ARG A 205 -27.68 9.64 -3.70
CA ARG A 205 -28.10 8.22 -3.64
C ARG A 205 -28.79 7.76 -4.92
N GLU A 206 -29.44 8.63 -5.66
CA GLU A 206 -30.05 8.33 -6.97
C GLU A 206 -28.99 8.21 -8.08
N GLY A 207 -27.82 8.80 -7.87
CA GLY A 207 -26.70 8.79 -8.78
C GLY A 207 -26.41 10.16 -9.38
N VAL A 208 -25.13 10.42 -9.57
CA VAL A 208 -24.60 11.63 -10.18
C VAL A 208 -23.74 11.24 -11.36
N GLU A 209 -24.02 11.83 -12.51
CA GLU A 209 -23.20 11.64 -13.70
C GLU A 209 -21.85 12.37 -13.53
N LEU A 210 -20.76 11.65 -13.70
CA LEU A 210 -19.39 12.16 -13.69
C LEU A 210 -18.74 11.87 -15.06
N ASP A 211 -17.59 12.50 -15.34
CA ASP A 211 -16.89 12.38 -16.63
C ASP A 211 -16.53 10.92 -17.01
N ASP A 212 -16.41 10.04 -16.00
CA ASP A 212 -16.08 8.62 -16.16
C ASP A 212 -17.25 7.68 -15.82
N GLY A 213 -18.46 8.18 -15.94
CA GLY A 213 -19.75 7.49 -15.76
C GLY A 213 -20.43 7.75 -14.42
N PRO A 214 -21.64 7.19 -14.24
CA PRO A 214 -22.44 7.43 -13.05
C PRO A 214 -21.77 6.97 -11.78
N ALA A 215 -22.03 7.69 -10.68
CA ALA A 215 -21.54 7.38 -9.36
C ALA A 215 -22.67 7.47 -8.34
N VAL A 216 -22.71 6.52 -7.43
CA VAL A 216 -23.74 6.38 -6.40
C VAL A 216 -23.10 6.38 -5.02
N VAL A 217 -23.82 6.94 -4.05
CA VAL A 217 -23.42 6.95 -2.65
C VAL A 217 -24.32 6.02 -1.86
N ASP A 218 -23.73 5.09 -1.12
CA ASP A 218 -24.49 4.12 -0.30
C ASP A 218 -25.27 4.83 0.82
N ARG A 219 -24.59 5.76 1.52
CA ARG A 219 -25.18 6.54 2.61
C ARG A 219 -24.66 7.98 2.60
N PHE A 220 -25.55 8.91 2.89
CA PHE A 220 -25.22 10.32 3.04
C PHE A 220 -25.94 10.90 4.25
N GLN A 221 -25.24 11.64 5.09
CA GLN A 221 -25.79 12.29 6.27
C GLN A 221 -25.12 13.65 6.49
N VAL A 222 -25.91 14.66 6.74
CA VAL A 222 -25.44 15.95 7.23
C VAL A 222 -25.29 15.84 8.74
N LEU A 223 -24.09 16.13 9.25
CA LEU A 223 -23.79 16.07 10.69
C LEU A 223 -23.89 17.45 11.34
N GLU A 224 -23.36 18.47 10.66
CA GLU A 224 -23.34 19.83 11.16
C GLU A 224 -23.60 20.82 10.03
N LEU A 225 -24.33 21.87 10.34
CA LEU A 225 -24.55 23.02 9.48
C LEU A 225 -23.95 24.26 10.16
N GLY A 226 -23.00 24.92 9.49
CA GLY A 226 -22.36 26.13 9.94
C GLY A 226 -22.51 27.27 8.91
N GLU A 227 -22.01 28.45 9.25
CA GLU A 227 -22.02 29.60 8.35
C GLU A 227 -21.14 29.34 7.12
N GLY A 228 -21.78 29.14 5.95
CA GLY A 228 -21.10 28.91 4.68
C GLY A 228 -20.36 27.57 4.54
N ARG A 229 -20.52 26.65 5.48
CA ARG A 229 -19.91 25.30 5.46
C ARG A 229 -20.85 24.28 6.09
N SER A 230 -20.71 23.03 5.66
CA SER A 230 -21.38 21.89 6.27
C SER A 230 -20.40 20.75 6.51
N LEU A 231 -20.59 19.96 7.57
CA LEU A 231 -19.92 18.71 7.80
C LEU A 231 -20.87 17.57 7.38
N VAL A 232 -20.41 16.73 6.49
CA VAL A 232 -21.19 15.59 5.98
C VAL A 232 -20.43 14.28 6.15
N LYS A 233 -21.19 13.21 6.40
CA LYS A 233 -20.72 11.83 6.38
C LYS A 233 -21.18 11.17 5.10
N ILE A 234 -20.25 10.56 4.36
CA ILE A 234 -20.53 9.88 3.10
C ILE A 234 -19.94 8.47 3.14
N VAL A 235 -20.70 7.49 2.70
CA VAL A 235 -20.28 6.09 2.61
C VAL A 235 -20.42 5.63 1.17
N LEU A 236 -19.38 5.03 0.63
CA LEU A 236 -19.38 4.45 -0.71
C LEU A 236 -18.40 3.26 -0.78
N HIS A 237 -18.59 2.36 -1.73
CA HIS A 237 -17.76 1.17 -1.91
C HIS A 237 -16.78 1.29 -3.08
N GLU A 238 -16.99 2.22 -3.99
CA GLU A 238 -16.08 2.44 -5.12
C GLU A 238 -14.83 3.25 -4.76
N GLY A 239 -13.80 3.22 -5.63
CA GLY A 239 -12.50 3.85 -5.39
C GLY A 239 -11.94 4.62 -6.59
N ARG A 240 -12.80 5.15 -7.49
CA ARG A 240 -12.35 6.01 -8.61
C ARG A 240 -11.59 7.23 -8.09
N LYS A 241 -10.66 7.73 -8.90
CA LYS A 241 -9.82 8.88 -8.54
C LYS A 241 -10.67 10.08 -8.13
N HIS A 242 -10.40 10.63 -6.95
CA HIS A 242 -11.06 11.81 -6.37
C HIS A 242 -12.59 11.70 -6.26
N ILE A 243 -13.15 10.48 -6.18
CA ILE A 243 -14.59 10.23 -6.31
C ILE A 243 -15.44 11.08 -5.36
N VAL A 244 -15.11 11.14 -4.07
CA VAL A 244 -15.88 11.92 -3.08
C VAL A 244 -15.85 13.41 -3.41
N ARG A 245 -14.69 13.95 -3.81
CA ARG A 245 -14.53 15.35 -4.17
C ARG A 245 -15.32 15.71 -5.42
N ARG A 246 -15.31 14.84 -6.41
CA ARG A 246 -16.05 15.01 -7.68
C ARG A 246 -17.56 14.95 -7.45
N LEU A 247 -18.04 13.95 -6.69
CA LEU A 247 -19.46 13.81 -6.34
C LEU A 247 -19.98 15.06 -5.62
N LEU A 248 -19.31 15.50 -4.58
CA LEU A 248 -19.74 16.65 -3.80
C LEU A 248 -19.62 17.97 -4.59
N SER A 249 -18.63 18.11 -5.45
CA SER A 249 -18.51 19.25 -6.38
C SER A 249 -19.63 19.27 -7.41
N ALA A 250 -20.01 18.13 -7.98
CA ALA A 250 -21.08 18.01 -8.97
C ALA A 250 -22.48 18.38 -8.42
N VAL A 251 -22.68 18.24 -7.11
CA VAL A 251 -23.91 18.69 -6.43
C VAL A 251 -23.80 20.09 -5.84
N GLY A 252 -22.72 20.85 -6.17
CA GLY A 252 -22.55 22.25 -5.77
C GLY A 252 -21.87 22.48 -4.42
N HIS A 253 -21.30 21.44 -3.80
CA HIS A 253 -20.67 21.50 -2.48
C HIS A 253 -19.19 21.08 -2.51
N PRO A 254 -18.27 21.90 -3.04
CA PRO A 254 -16.85 21.56 -3.13
C PRO A 254 -16.24 21.25 -1.75
N VAL A 255 -15.42 20.19 -1.70
CA VAL A 255 -14.78 19.71 -0.47
C VAL A 255 -13.63 20.63 -0.05
N VAL A 256 -13.66 21.09 1.19
CA VAL A 256 -12.60 21.86 1.85
C VAL A 256 -11.62 20.93 2.57
N ARG A 257 -12.16 19.97 3.34
CA ARG A 257 -11.37 18.94 4.07
C ARG A 257 -12.04 17.58 3.91
N LEU A 258 -11.22 16.54 3.72
CA LEU A 258 -11.69 15.18 3.56
C LEU A 258 -10.87 14.24 4.44
N VAL A 259 -11.57 13.46 5.24
CA VAL A 259 -10.98 12.48 6.15
C VAL A 259 -11.66 11.14 5.95
N ARG A 260 -10.91 10.08 5.62
CA ARG A 260 -11.47 8.72 5.65
C ARG A 260 -11.42 8.18 7.06
N THR A 261 -12.60 7.88 7.62
CA THR A 261 -12.73 7.40 9.00
C THR A 261 -12.81 5.90 9.12
N ASP A 262 -13.33 5.20 8.09
CA ASP A 262 -13.50 3.75 8.15
C ASP A 262 -13.20 3.06 6.82
N ILE A 263 -12.71 1.82 6.89
CA ILE A 263 -12.60 0.87 5.79
C ILE A 263 -13.22 -0.44 6.27
N GLY A 264 -14.39 -0.79 5.73
CA GLY A 264 -15.15 -1.94 6.21
C GLY A 264 -15.36 -1.87 7.73
N PRO A 265 -14.95 -2.90 8.48
CA PRO A 265 -15.09 -2.94 9.94
C PRO A 265 -14.02 -2.18 10.72
N VAL A 266 -12.96 -1.70 10.06
CA VAL A 266 -11.85 -1.01 10.73
C VAL A 266 -12.12 0.49 10.79
N ALA A 267 -12.15 1.02 12.02
CA ALA A 267 -12.33 2.44 12.28
C ALA A 267 -11.01 3.13 12.63
N LEU A 268 -10.87 4.39 12.23
CA LEU A 268 -9.76 5.26 12.61
C LEU A 268 -9.75 5.54 14.13
N GLY A 269 -10.93 5.73 14.70
CA GLY A 269 -11.09 6.13 16.09
C GLY A 269 -10.39 7.45 16.42
N ASN A 270 -9.79 7.50 17.62
CA ASN A 270 -9.08 8.69 18.12
C ASN A 270 -7.58 8.70 17.77
N GLN A 271 -7.17 7.94 16.76
CA GLN A 271 -5.77 7.85 16.36
C GLN A 271 -5.24 9.20 15.86
N ARG A 272 -4.10 9.66 16.39
CA ARG A 272 -3.49 10.95 16.01
C ARG A 272 -2.94 10.87 14.59
N PRO A 273 -2.98 11.98 13.81
CA PRO A 273 -2.34 12.04 12.50
C PRO A 273 -0.85 11.65 12.55
N GLY A 274 -0.39 10.89 11.55
CA GLY A 274 0.98 10.39 11.44
C GLY A 274 1.29 9.15 12.29
N THR A 275 0.37 8.68 13.14
CA THR A 275 0.62 7.51 13.98
C THR A 275 0.17 6.21 13.32
N LEU A 276 0.84 5.12 13.71
CA LEU A 276 0.53 3.75 13.34
C LEU A 276 0.02 2.98 14.55
N ARG A 277 -0.96 2.11 14.35
CA ARG A 277 -1.34 1.06 15.31
C ARG A 277 -1.42 -0.30 14.64
N VAL A 278 -1.13 -1.35 15.39
CA VAL A 278 -1.39 -2.73 14.95
C VAL A 278 -2.89 -2.99 15.10
N LEU A 279 -3.51 -3.65 14.11
CA LEU A 279 -4.90 -4.10 14.24
C LEU A 279 -5.01 -5.22 15.29
N GLY A 280 -6.02 -5.14 16.13
CA GLY A 280 -6.32 -6.19 17.09
C GLY A 280 -6.86 -7.46 16.40
N ARG A 281 -6.82 -8.59 17.10
CA ARG A 281 -7.28 -9.88 16.54
C ARG A 281 -8.73 -9.82 16.05
N ASP A 282 -9.60 -9.17 16.78
CA ASP A 282 -11.03 -9.02 16.42
C ASP A 282 -11.21 -8.14 15.18
N GLU A 283 -10.42 -7.06 15.05
CA GLU A 283 -10.44 -6.21 13.85
C GLU A 283 -9.95 -6.98 12.63
N VAL A 284 -8.88 -7.76 12.79
CA VAL A 284 -8.35 -8.62 11.72
C VAL A 284 -9.37 -9.69 11.33
N GLY A 285 -9.98 -10.39 12.29
CA GLY A 285 -11.01 -11.38 12.01
C GLY A 285 -12.17 -10.80 11.20
N LYS A 286 -12.73 -9.67 11.66
CA LYS A 286 -13.80 -8.96 10.94
C LYS A 286 -13.36 -8.47 9.56
N LEU A 287 -12.09 -8.08 9.40
CA LEU A 287 -11.54 -7.65 8.13
C LEU A 287 -11.49 -8.80 7.12
N TYR A 288 -11.10 -10.00 7.58
CA TYR A 288 -11.11 -11.21 6.75
C TYR A 288 -12.53 -11.61 6.38
N GLU A 289 -13.46 -11.63 7.33
CA GLU A 289 -14.89 -11.88 7.07
C GLU A 289 -15.47 -10.93 6.02
N ALA A 290 -15.17 -9.63 6.13
CA ALA A 290 -15.65 -8.60 5.19
C ALA A 290 -15.19 -8.81 3.75
N VAL A 291 -14.18 -9.65 3.52
CA VAL A 291 -13.63 -10.00 2.19
C VAL A 291 -13.69 -11.49 1.88
N SER A 292 -14.48 -12.23 2.65
CA SER A 292 -14.70 -13.69 2.46
C SER A 292 -13.39 -14.50 2.46
N LEU A 293 -12.56 -14.25 3.49
CA LEU A 293 -11.32 -15.00 3.79
C LEU A 293 -11.45 -15.74 5.13
#